data_4862291f45c1e0313d03386acaf733f0
#
_entry.id   4862291f45c1e0313d03386acaf733f0
#
_cell.length_a   1.000
_cell.length_b   1.000
_cell.length_c   1.000
_cell.angle_alpha   90.00
_cell.angle_beta   90.00
_cell.angle_gamma   90.00
#
_symmetry.space_group_name_H-M   'P 1'
#
loop_
_entity.id
_entity.type
_entity.pdbx_description
1 polymer ?
#
loop_
_entity_poly.entity_id
_entity_poly.type
_entity_poly.pdbx_seq_one_letter_code
_entity_poly.pdbx_strand_id
1 'polypeptide(L)'
;MDWKAWMDAFLPALLEAFPRRVAFVGIQGSYGRGEAGPDSDVDLVVVLDELGEAELTACRALLAQMPFADRTCGFFCDRAALAAWPAFDALQLKLDTLPVYGSLEGLLPPMGQEALEQAVRAGASALYHAACHTALFDACPEEALPALQKAAFFALRLAHYRRTGRYVAARRELLPLLEPGERALLEDGCTLPALMAWAKQEMAR
;
A
#
# COMPACT_ATOMS: atom_id res chain seq x y z
N MET A 1 -11.27 -13.35 9.00
CA MET A 1 -10.11 -14.28 9.14
C MET A 1 -9.19 -13.74 10.21
N ASP A 2 -8.60 -14.61 11.02
CA ASP A 2 -7.50 -14.25 11.92
C ASP A 2 -6.18 -14.30 11.13
N TRP A 3 -5.69 -13.14 10.73
CA TRP A 3 -4.45 -13.04 9.94
C TRP A 3 -3.20 -13.47 10.72
N LYS A 4 -3.22 -13.37 12.06
CA LYS A 4 -2.09 -13.81 12.90
C LYS A 4 -1.97 -15.32 12.86
N ALA A 5 -3.08 -16.03 13.08
CA ALA A 5 -3.11 -17.49 12.96
C ALA A 5 -2.74 -17.95 11.53
N TRP A 6 -3.16 -17.20 10.50
CA TRP A 6 -2.75 -17.45 9.13
C TRP A 6 -1.23 -17.29 8.94
N MET A 7 -0.66 -16.23 9.47
CA MET A 7 0.77 -15.96 9.41
C MET A 7 1.60 -16.97 10.21
N ASP A 8 1.08 -17.46 11.34
CA ASP A 8 1.71 -18.52 12.15
C ASP A 8 1.84 -19.84 11.37
N ALA A 9 0.98 -20.08 10.39
CA ALA A 9 1.10 -21.22 9.47
C ALA A 9 2.00 -20.90 8.27
N PHE A 10 1.87 -19.71 7.69
CA PHE A 10 2.61 -19.30 6.48
C PHE A 10 4.12 -19.13 6.74
N LEU A 11 4.50 -18.42 7.80
CA LEU A 11 5.89 -18.07 8.04
C LEU A 11 6.80 -19.31 8.24
N PRO A 12 6.46 -20.33 9.05
CA PRO A 12 7.27 -21.54 9.14
C PRO A 12 7.42 -22.26 7.80
N ALA A 13 6.36 -22.38 7.03
CA ALA A 13 6.38 -23.03 5.71
C ALA A 13 7.28 -22.25 4.72
N LEU A 14 7.25 -20.91 4.77
CA LEU A 14 8.15 -20.08 3.95
C LEU A 14 9.61 -20.24 4.37
N LEU A 15 9.90 -20.26 5.68
CA LEU A 15 11.26 -20.45 6.20
C LEU A 15 11.81 -21.85 5.89
N GLU A 16 10.97 -22.88 5.84
CA GLU A 16 11.33 -24.23 5.42
C GLU A 16 11.61 -24.29 3.92
N ALA A 17 10.78 -23.64 3.09
CA ALA A 17 10.98 -23.58 1.64
C ALA A 17 12.24 -22.78 1.25
N PHE A 18 12.61 -21.76 2.03
CA PHE A 18 13.75 -20.89 1.76
C PHE A 18 14.69 -20.76 2.98
N PRO A 19 15.42 -21.83 3.38
CA PRO A 19 16.25 -21.82 4.57
C PRO A 19 17.30 -20.71 4.54
N ARG A 20 17.25 -19.79 5.51
CA ARG A 20 18.17 -18.63 5.65
C ARG A 20 18.14 -17.64 4.47
N ARG A 21 17.17 -17.74 3.56
CA ARG A 21 17.03 -16.87 2.39
C ARG A 21 15.86 -15.88 2.52
N VAL A 22 15.11 -15.93 3.60
CA VAL A 22 14.03 -14.98 3.89
C VAL A 22 14.61 -13.79 4.64
N ALA A 23 14.59 -12.61 4.02
CA ALA A 23 15.10 -11.39 4.62
C ALA A 23 14.05 -10.67 5.46
N PHE A 24 12.80 -10.66 4.96
CA PHE A 24 11.70 -9.94 5.60
C PHE A 24 10.35 -10.57 5.24
N VAL A 25 9.43 -10.56 6.19
CA VAL A 25 8.01 -10.82 5.98
C VAL A 25 7.21 -9.79 6.77
N GLY A 26 6.18 -9.23 6.13
CA GLY A 26 5.24 -8.30 6.75
C GLY A 26 3.85 -8.41 6.16
N ILE A 27 2.92 -7.70 6.75
CA ILE A 27 1.54 -7.58 6.29
C ILE A 27 1.18 -6.13 6.07
N GLN A 28 0.42 -5.86 5.01
CA GLN A 28 -0.08 -4.55 4.63
C GLN A 28 -1.61 -4.52 4.56
N GLY A 29 -2.12 -3.57 3.83
CA GLY A 29 -3.53 -3.46 3.49
C GLY A 29 -4.42 -3.26 4.70
N SER A 30 -5.65 -3.73 4.59
CA SER A 30 -6.66 -3.58 5.63
C SER A 30 -6.32 -4.36 6.91
N TYR A 31 -5.67 -5.52 6.79
CA TYR A 31 -5.20 -6.28 7.95
C TYR A 31 -4.08 -5.55 8.69
N GLY A 32 -3.09 -5.02 7.99
CA GLY A 32 -2.00 -4.23 8.59
C GLY A 32 -2.52 -2.97 9.32
N ARG A 33 -3.58 -2.35 8.80
CA ARG A 33 -4.21 -1.16 9.38
C ARG A 33 -5.24 -1.47 10.47
N GLY A 34 -5.60 -2.74 10.70
CA GLY A 34 -6.68 -3.14 11.63
C GLY A 34 -8.08 -2.71 11.16
N GLU A 35 -8.29 -2.64 9.85
CA GLU A 35 -9.54 -2.24 9.17
C GLU A 35 -10.13 -3.38 8.30
N ALA A 36 -9.62 -4.61 8.45
CA ALA A 36 -10.05 -5.72 7.62
C ALA A 36 -11.50 -6.13 7.88
N GLY A 37 -12.24 -6.31 6.80
CA GLY A 37 -13.59 -6.89 6.78
C GLY A 37 -13.59 -8.36 6.36
N PRO A 38 -14.78 -8.97 6.25
CA PRO A 38 -14.93 -10.38 5.87
C PRO A 38 -14.33 -10.72 4.50
N ASP A 39 -14.36 -9.78 3.56
CA ASP A 39 -13.90 -9.95 2.18
C ASP A 39 -12.52 -9.34 1.91
N SER A 40 -11.79 -8.95 2.95
CA SER A 40 -10.47 -8.36 2.80
C SER A 40 -9.44 -9.37 2.33
N ASP A 41 -8.59 -8.95 1.40
CA ASP A 41 -7.43 -9.68 0.93
C ASP A 41 -6.30 -9.67 1.97
N VAL A 42 -5.45 -10.69 1.92
CA VAL A 42 -4.21 -10.78 2.71
C VAL A 42 -3.08 -10.19 1.89
N ASP A 43 -2.70 -8.96 2.23
CA ASP A 43 -1.63 -8.25 1.53
C ASP A 43 -0.27 -8.54 2.19
N LEU A 44 0.53 -9.41 1.58
CA LEU A 44 1.85 -9.80 2.05
C LEU A 44 2.94 -8.85 1.56
N VAL A 45 4.01 -8.74 2.34
CA VAL A 45 5.30 -8.25 1.88
C VAL A 45 6.34 -9.31 2.19
N VAL A 46 6.99 -9.85 1.16
CA VAL A 46 8.05 -10.88 1.30
C VAL A 46 9.28 -10.42 0.56
N VAL A 47 10.41 -10.39 1.26
CA VAL A 47 11.72 -10.11 0.67
C VAL A 47 12.60 -11.33 0.85
N LEU A 48 13.05 -11.91 -0.25
CA LEU A 48 14.02 -12.99 -0.28
C LEU A 48 15.42 -12.46 -0.58
N ASP A 49 16.45 -13.27 -0.38
CA ASP A 49 17.80 -12.90 -0.79
C ASP A 49 17.92 -12.81 -2.32
N GLU A 50 17.25 -13.74 -3.03
CA GLU A 50 17.14 -13.78 -4.49
C GLU A 50 15.73 -14.23 -4.86
N LEU A 51 15.17 -13.69 -5.94
CA LEU A 51 13.84 -14.04 -6.45
C LEU A 51 13.88 -14.23 -7.96
N GLY A 52 14.02 -15.48 -8.38
CA GLY A 52 13.94 -15.89 -9.78
C GLY A 52 12.71 -16.76 -10.06
N GLU A 53 12.69 -17.41 -11.22
CA GLU A 53 11.57 -18.25 -11.66
C GLU A 53 11.32 -19.44 -10.72
N ALA A 54 12.39 -20.05 -10.21
CA ALA A 54 12.30 -21.17 -9.27
C ALA A 54 11.64 -20.75 -7.94
N GLU A 55 12.07 -19.61 -7.39
CA GLU A 55 11.52 -19.05 -6.16
C GLU A 55 10.06 -18.64 -6.33
N LEU A 56 9.72 -18.01 -7.45
CA LEU A 56 8.32 -17.65 -7.76
C LEU A 56 7.43 -18.89 -7.87
N THR A 57 7.94 -19.96 -8.47
CA THR A 57 7.22 -21.24 -8.57
C THR A 57 7.00 -21.86 -7.18
N ALA A 58 8.03 -21.85 -6.32
CA ALA A 58 7.94 -22.35 -4.96
C ALA A 58 6.97 -21.52 -4.10
N CYS A 59 7.05 -20.17 -4.19
CA CYS A 59 6.12 -19.27 -3.50
C CYS A 59 4.66 -19.53 -3.94
N ARG A 60 4.43 -19.70 -5.24
CA ARG A 60 3.09 -20.01 -5.76
C ARG A 60 2.55 -21.34 -5.22
N ALA A 61 3.39 -22.37 -5.19
CA ALA A 61 3.01 -23.68 -4.67
C ALA A 61 2.68 -23.63 -3.18
N LEU A 62 3.44 -22.85 -2.41
CA LEU A 62 3.21 -22.64 -0.98
C LEU A 62 1.90 -21.88 -0.76
N LEU A 63 1.70 -20.75 -1.43
CA LEU A 63 0.49 -19.93 -1.29
C LEU A 63 -0.78 -20.69 -1.67
N ALA A 64 -0.70 -21.55 -2.69
CA ALA A 64 -1.84 -22.40 -3.11
C ALA A 64 -2.29 -23.39 -2.04
N GLN A 65 -1.45 -23.72 -1.06
CA GLN A 65 -1.78 -24.62 0.05
C GLN A 65 -2.34 -23.87 1.27
N MET A 66 -2.26 -22.55 1.27
CA MET A 66 -2.75 -21.74 2.38
C MET A 66 -4.26 -21.55 2.33
N PRO A 67 -4.93 -21.46 3.48
CA PRO A 67 -6.33 -21.02 3.53
C PRO A 67 -6.47 -19.64 2.87
N PHE A 68 -7.56 -19.41 2.13
CA PHE A 68 -7.83 -18.14 1.42
C PHE A 68 -6.79 -17.79 0.35
N ALA A 69 -6.22 -18.80 -0.32
CA ALA A 69 -5.24 -18.62 -1.40
C ALA A 69 -5.75 -17.67 -2.52
N ASP A 70 -7.05 -17.73 -2.81
CA ASP A 70 -7.76 -16.88 -3.77
C ASP A 70 -7.85 -15.40 -3.36
N ARG A 71 -7.61 -15.09 -2.09
CA ARG A 71 -7.60 -13.73 -1.53
C ARG A 71 -6.25 -13.33 -0.94
N THR A 72 -5.21 -14.07 -1.29
CA THR A 72 -3.84 -13.71 -0.88
C THR A 72 -3.14 -13.02 -2.04
N CYS A 73 -2.65 -11.82 -1.80
CA CYS A 73 -1.86 -11.05 -2.74
C CYS A 73 -0.67 -10.40 -2.02
N GLY A 74 0.14 -9.64 -2.71
CA GLY A 74 1.20 -8.90 -2.04
C GLY A 74 2.39 -8.56 -2.91
N PHE A 75 3.38 -7.97 -2.25
CA PHE A 75 4.64 -7.55 -2.82
C PHE A 75 5.73 -8.57 -2.51
N PHE A 76 6.30 -9.18 -3.55
CA PHE A 76 7.41 -10.12 -3.47
C PHE A 76 8.58 -9.56 -4.25
N CYS A 77 9.76 -9.48 -3.62
CA CYS A 77 10.98 -9.04 -4.29
C CYS A 77 12.22 -9.68 -3.66
N ASP A 78 13.37 -9.45 -4.28
CA ASP A 78 14.67 -9.74 -3.66
C ASP A 78 15.30 -8.48 -3.06
N ARG A 79 16.40 -8.68 -2.33
CA ARG A 79 17.15 -7.59 -1.69
C ARG A 79 17.67 -6.57 -2.70
N ALA A 80 18.17 -7.02 -3.84
CA ALA A 80 18.78 -6.12 -4.83
C ALA A 80 17.72 -5.25 -5.50
N ALA A 81 16.59 -5.85 -5.87
CA ALA A 81 15.46 -5.12 -6.43
C ALA A 81 14.91 -4.11 -5.42
N LEU A 82 14.73 -4.49 -4.15
CA LEU A 82 14.22 -3.59 -3.13
C LEU A 82 15.17 -2.42 -2.85
N ALA A 83 16.48 -2.67 -2.79
CA ALA A 83 17.48 -1.62 -2.59
C ALA A 83 17.55 -0.61 -3.75
N ALA A 84 17.21 -1.05 -4.97
CA ALA A 84 17.13 -0.23 -6.17
C ALA A 84 15.75 0.39 -6.41
N TRP A 85 14.76 0.10 -5.56
CA TRP A 85 13.38 0.58 -5.73
C TRP A 85 13.31 2.10 -5.62
N PRO A 86 12.43 2.79 -6.37
CA PRO A 86 12.28 4.23 -6.24
C PRO A 86 11.97 4.62 -4.79
N ALA A 87 12.75 5.54 -4.22
CA ALA A 87 12.67 5.89 -2.80
C ALA A 87 11.27 6.38 -2.37
N PHE A 88 10.57 7.08 -3.25
CA PHE A 88 9.22 7.58 -2.98
C PHE A 88 8.18 6.46 -2.87
N ASP A 89 8.34 5.38 -3.64
CA ASP A 89 7.45 4.21 -3.63
C ASP A 89 7.81 3.29 -2.44
N ALA A 90 9.11 3.07 -2.21
CA ALA A 90 9.62 2.35 -1.05
C ALA A 90 9.21 3.00 0.29
N LEU A 91 9.04 4.32 0.31
CA LEU A 91 8.54 5.03 1.50
C LEU A 91 7.14 4.57 1.90
N GLN A 92 6.22 4.43 0.94
CA GLN A 92 4.87 3.94 1.23
C GLN A 92 4.90 2.49 1.67
N LEU A 93 5.70 1.65 1.02
CA LEU A 93 5.92 0.26 1.46
C LEU A 93 6.36 0.22 2.93
N LYS A 94 7.35 1.03 3.32
CA LYS A 94 7.85 1.11 4.70
C LYS A 94 6.78 1.53 5.70
N LEU A 95 6.01 2.57 5.35
CA LEU A 95 5.03 3.18 6.25
C LEU A 95 3.79 2.32 6.47
N ASP A 96 3.41 1.51 5.47
CA ASP A 96 2.20 0.70 5.48
C ASP A 96 2.43 -0.75 5.92
N THR A 97 3.67 -1.18 6.03
CA THR A 97 3.97 -2.57 6.38
C THR A 97 4.11 -2.77 7.88
N LEU A 98 3.30 -3.65 8.43
CA LEU A 98 3.47 -4.19 9.77
C LEU A 98 4.47 -5.37 9.71
N PRO A 99 5.66 -5.27 10.32
CA PRO A 99 6.65 -6.33 10.26
C PRO A 99 6.22 -7.55 11.08
N VAL A 100 6.47 -8.75 10.54
CA VAL A 100 6.24 -10.04 11.18
C VAL A 100 7.55 -10.78 11.39
N TYR A 101 8.47 -10.73 10.42
CA TYR A 101 9.79 -11.36 10.48
C TYR A 101 10.83 -10.48 9.84
N GLY A 102 12.00 -10.37 10.46
CA GLY A 102 13.09 -9.55 9.96
C GLY A 102 12.84 -8.04 10.11
N SER A 103 13.60 -7.24 9.36
CA SER A 103 13.49 -5.78 9.35
C SER A 103 13.67 -5.25 7.93
N LEU A 104 12.90 -4.22 7.56
CA LEU A 104 13.13 -3.46 6.32
C LEU A 104 14.32 -2.50 6.43
N GLU A 105 14.83 -2.28 7.63
CA GLU A 105 16.00 -1.43 7.85
C GLU A 105 17.24 -2.03 7.16
N GLY A 106 17.92 -1.20 6.36
CA GLY A 106 19.06 -1.66 5.55
C GLY A 106 18.71 -2.43 4.27
N LEU A 107 17.43 -2.74 4.05
CA LEU A 107 16.94 -3.35 2.80
C LEU A 107 16.41 -2.28 1.81
N LEU A 108 15.92 -1.17 2.34
CA LEU A 108 15.30 -0.11 1.56
C LEU A 108 16.34 0.91 1.06
N PRO A 109 16.07 1.59 -0.06
CA PRO A 109 16.90 2.71 -0.50
C PRO A 109 16.93 3.83 0.56
N PRO A 110 17.94 4.71 0.55
CA PRO A 110 17.94 5.89 1.38
C PRO A 110 16.69 6.75 1.10
N MET A 111 15.96 7.13 2.14
CA MET A 111 14.74 7.92 2.04
C MET A 111 14.86 9.17 2.92
N GLY A 112 14.64 10.34 2.31
CA GLY A 112 14.62 11.63 2.96
C GLY A 112 13.34 12.40 2.67
N GLN A 113 13.35 13.69 2.98
CA GLN A 113 12.23 14.59 2.71
C GLN A 113 11.83 14.61 1.23
N GLU A 114 12.80 14.52 0.32
CA GLU A 114 12.55 14.49 -1.11
C GLU A 114 11.70 13.28 -1.54
N ALA A 115 11.95 12.11 -0.95
CA ALA A 115 11.13 10.91 -1.22
C ALA A 115 9.66 11.13 -0.83
N LEU A 116 9.41 11.80 0.29
CA LEU A 116 8.06 12.14 0.74
C LEU A 116 7.37 13.14 -0.21
N GLU A 117 8.09 14.17 -0.64
CA GLU A 117 7.56 15.14 -1.61
C GLU A 117 7.21 14.47 -2.95
N GLN A 118 8.09 13.60 -3.44
CA GLN A 118 7.85 12.82 -4.65
C GLN A 118 6.67 11.86 -4.48
N ALA A 119 6.54 11.19 -3.33
CA ALA A 119 5.43 10.28 -3.05
C ALA A 119 4.07 11.02 -3.06
N VAL A 120 4.00 12.21 -2.45
CA VAL A 120 2.78 13.04 -2.46
C VAL A 120 2.43 13.46 -3.89
N ARG A 121 3.41 13.95 -4.66
CA ARG A 121 3.20 14.37 -6.06
C ARG A 121 2.78 13.20 -6.95
N ALA A 122 3.41 12.03 -6.79
CA ALA A 122 3.06 10.83 -7.55
C ALA A 122 1.63 10.39 -7.26
N GLY A 123 1.23 10.33 -5.98
CA GLY A 123 -0.15 10.00 -5.59
C GLY A 123 -1.17 11.00 -6.11
N ALA A 124 -0.88 12.30 -6.01
CA ALA A 124 -1.74 13.36 -6.51
C ALA A 124 -1.88 13.31 -8.04
N SER A 125 -0.77 13.11 -8.77
CA SER A 125 -0.81 13.04 -10.24
C SER A 125 -1.56 11.81 -10.75
N ALA A 126 -1.39 10.66 -10.09
CA ALA A 126 -2.13 9.45 -10.41
C ALA A 126 -3.64 9.63 -10.18
N LEU A 127 -4.03 10.24 -9.05
CA LEU A 127 -5.42 10.55 -8.75
C LEU A 127 -6.02 11.55 -9.77
N TYR A 128 -5.27 12.60 -10.12
CA TYR A 128 -5.70 13.58 -11.12
C TYR A 128 -5.95 12.92 -12.47
N HIS A 129 -4.98 12.10 -12.93
CA HIS A 129 -5.10 11.38 -14.20
C HIS A 129 -6.31 10.43 -14.19
N ALA A 130 -6.47 9.63 -13.12
CA ALA A 130 -7.58 8.69 -13.00
C ALA A 130 -8.95 9.42 -13.01
N ALA A 131 -9.08 10.53 -12.27
CA ALA A 131 -10.31 11.31 -12.25
C ALA A 131 -10.63 11.95 -13.62
N CYS A 132 -9.61 12.44 -14.35
CA CYS A 132 -9.78 12.93 -15.72
C CYS A 132 -10.20 11.81 -16.68
N HIS A 133 -9.57 10.65 -16.58
CA HIS A 133 -9.90 9.49 -17.40
C HIS A 133 -11.34 9.07 -17.19
N THR A 134 -11.74 8.90 -15.94
CA THR A 134 -13.13 8.58 -15.57
C THR A 134 -14.12 9.59 -16.11
N ALA A 135 -13.84 10.89 -15.97
CA ALA A 135 -14.74 11.94 -16.47
C ALA A 135 -14.91 11.93 -18.00
N LEU A 136 -13.91 11.45 -18.75
CA LEU A 136 -13.89 11.49 -20.20
C LEU A 136 -14.37 10.20 -20.87
N PHE A 137 -14.10 9.06 -20.26
CA PHE A 137 -14.20 7.77 -20.93
C PHE A 137 -15.17 6.78 -20.27
N ASP A 138 -15.53 6.98 -19.00
CA ASP A 138 -16.45 6.06 -18.32
C ASP A 138 -17.91 6.46 -18.60
N ALA A 139 -18.73 5.47 -18.93
CA ALA A 139 -20.15 5.67 -19.18
C ALA A 139 -20.93 6.08 -17.92
N CYS A 140 -20.49 5.58 -16.75
CA CYS A 140 -21.07 5.84 -15.43
C CYS A 140 -19.95 6.29 -14.47
N PRO A 141 -19.51 7.56 -14.53
CA PRO A 141 -18.39 8.06 -13.73
C PRO A 141 -18.57 7.89 -12.21
N GLU A 142 -19.80 7.89 -11.72
CA GLU A 142 -20.11 7.72 -10.29
C GLU A 142 -19.74 6.34 -9.77
N GLU A 143 -19.75 5.30 -10.60
CA GLU A 143 -19.36 3.94 -10.22
C GLU A 143 -17.86 3.83 -9.90
N ALA A 144 -17.04 4.71 -10.44
CA ALA A 144 -15.59 4.76 -10.17
C ALA A 144 -15.24 5.53 -8.88
N LEU A 145 -16.15 6.32 -8.32
CA LEU A 145 -15.88 7.16 -7.13
C LEU A 145 -15.32 6.38 -5.96
N PRO A 146 -15.79 5.18 -5.58
CA PRO A 146 -15.22 4.43 -4.46
C PRO A 146 -13.73 4.08 -4.67
N ALA A 147 -13.33 3.74 -5.90
CA ALA A 147 -11.94 3.45 -6.23
C ALA A 147 -11.08 4.72 -6.20
N LEU A 148 -11.60 5.84 -6.71
CA LEU A 148 -10.93 7.14 -6.66
C LEU A 148 -10.82 7.67 -5.24
N GLN A 149 -11.81 7.50 -4.38
CA GLN A 149 -11.76 7.83 -2.96
C GLN A 149 -10.72 6.96 -2.22
N LYS A 150 -10.58 5.68 -2.59
CA LYS A 150 -9.51 4.82 -2.08
C LYS A 150 -8.13 5.37 -2.48
N ALA A 151 -7.95 5.78 -3.72
CA ALA A 151 -6.70 6.41 -4.18
C ALA A 151 -6.45 7.76 -3.47
N ALA A 152 -7.47 8.59 -3.30
CA ALA A 152 -7.40 9.84 -2.54
C ALA A 152 -7.00 9.60 -1.08
N PHE A 153 -7.53 8.58 -0.44
CA PHE A 153 -7.14 8.21 0.92
C PHE A 153 -5.65 7.91 1.04
N PHE A 154 -5.06 7.17 0.09
CA PHE A 154 -3.63 6.90 0.09
C PHE A 154 -2.80 8.18 -0.09
N ALA A 155 -3.20 9.06 -1.01
CA ALA A 155 -2.51 10.33 -1.23
C ALA A 155 -2.65 11.30 -0.02
N LEU A 156 -3.83 11.37 0.59
CA LEU A 156 -4.11 12.20 1.78
C LEU A 156 -3.28 11.79 3.00
N ARG A 157 -3.01 10.51 3.19
CA ARG A 157 -2.13 10.03 4.29
C ARG A 157 -0.72 10.61 4.16
N LEU A 158 -0.18 10.57 2.94
CA LEU A 158 1.16 11.12 2.66
C LEU A 158 1.17 12.66 2.75
N ALA A 159 0.14 13.33 2.24
CA ALA A 159 0.00 14.79 2.38
C ALA A 159 -0.13 15.21 3.85
N HIS A 160 -0.90 14.48 4.65
CA HIS A 160 -0.97 14.69 6.09
C HIS A 160 0.39 14.46 6.77
N TYR A 161 1.08 13.36 6.43
CA TYR A 161 2.41 13.06 6.96
C TYR A 161 3.42 14.17 6.62
N ARG A 162 3.45 14.63 5.38
CA ARG A 162 4.29 15.75 4.95
C ARG A 162 4.05 17.02 5.78
N ARG A 163 2.79 17.32 6.07
CA ARG A 163 2.39 18.54 6.80
C ARG A 163 2.67 18.46 8.29
N THR A 164 2.50 17.29 8.91
CA THR A 164 2.50 17.13 10.36
C THR A 164 3.69 16.35 10.92
N GLY A 165 4.44 15.64 10.10
CA GLY A 165 5.46 14.68 10.52
C GLY A 165 4.90 13.40 11.17
N ARG A 166 3.56 13.24 11.21
CA ARG A 166 2.90 12.08 11.82
C ARG A 166 2.19 11.27 10.75
N TYR A 167 2.65 10.04 10.50
CA TYR A 167 1.95 9.12 9.63
C TYR A 167 0.77 8.45 10.33
N VAL A 168 -0.38 8.40 9.66
CA VAL A 168 -1.61 7.78 10.16
C VAL A 168 -2.11 6.81 9.09
N ALA A 169 -2.02 5.52 9.36
CA ALA A 169 -2.36 4.48 8.39
C ALA A 169 -3.87 4.22 8.29
N ALA A 170 -4.58 4.21 9.41
CA ALA A 170 -6.00 3.86 9.47
C ALA A 170 -6.91 5.04 9.08
N ARG A 171 -7.91 4.76 8.20
CA ARG A 171 -8.87 5.79 7.74
C ARG A 171 -9.65 6.42 8.88
N ARG A 172 -10.12 5.60 9.82
CA ARG A 172 -10.89 6.07 10.99
C ARG A 172 -10.10 7.05 11.86
N GLU A 173 -8.77 6.90 11.92
CA GLU A 173 -7.89 7.76 12.70
C GLU A 173 -7.48 9.02 11.92
N LEU A 174 -7.38 8.90 10.59
CA LEU A 174 -7.00 10.01 9.71
C LEU A 174 -8.14 11.02 9.54
N LEU A 175 -9.37 10.56 9.32
CA LEU A 175 -10.53 11.42 9.02
C LEU A 175 -10.68 12.63 9.95
N PRO A 176 -10.61 12.50 11.30
CA PRO A 176 -10.74 13.65 12.21
C PRO A 176 -9.56 14.63 12.15
N LEU A 177 -8.43 14.25 11.54
CA LEU A 177 -7.21 15.05 11.44
C LEU A 177 -7.10 15.81 10.10
N LEU A 178 -7.96 15.48 9.14
CA LEU A 178 -7.99 16.14 7.84
C LEU A 178 -8.70 17.49 7.89
N GLU A 179 -8.26 18.41 7.04
CA GLU A 179 -8.97 19.65 6.76
C GLU A 179 -10.39 19.36 6.22
N PRO A 180 -11.38 20.23 6.44
CA PRO A 180 -12.76 19.96 6.01
C PRO A 180 -12.89 19.62 4.51
N GLY A 181 -12.13 20.29 3.63
CA GLY A 181 -12.12 20.01 2.19
C GLY A 181 -11.48 18.67 1.83
N GLU A 182 -10.42 18.27 2.57
CA GLU A 182 -9.77 16.96 2.40
C GLU A 182 -10.68 15.82 2.89
N ARG A 183 -11.35 16.03 4.01
CA ARG A 183 -12.31 15.06 4.57
C ARG A 183 -13.46 14.78 3.62
N ALA A 184 -14.03 15.83 3.01
CA ALA A 184 -15.11 15.71 2.05
C ALA A 184 -14.76 14.84 0.82
N LEU A 185 -13.47 14.70 0.48
CA LEU A 185 -13.04 13.78 -0.59
C LEU A 185 -13.21 12.30 -0.23
N LEU A 186 -13.32 11.98 1.05
CA LEU A 186 -13.45 10.61 1.55
C LEU A 186 -14.86 10.27 2.02
N GLU A 187 -15.79 11.24 2.00
CA GLU A 187 -17.16 11.11 2.47
C GLU A 187 -18.15 11.00 1.29
N ASP A 188 -19.40 10.70 1.61
CA ASP A 188 -20.49 10.70 0.63
C ASP A 188 -20.66 12.11 0.05
N GLY A 189 -20.93 12.18 -1.26
CA GLY A 189 -21.03 13.45 -1.97
C GLY A 189 -19.71 13.96 -2.55
N CYS A 190 -18.62 13.20 -2.45
CA CYS A 190 -17.39 13.46 -3.20
C CYS A 190 -17.68 13.53 -4.70
N THR A 191 -17.02 14.45 -5.41
CA THR A 191 -17.16 14.63 -6.85
C THR A 191 -15.81 14.58 -7.56
N LEU A 192 -15.82 14.20 -8.85
CA LEU A 192 -14.61 14.22 -9.68
C LEU A 192 -13.93 15.59 -9.70
N PRO A 193 -14.67 16.74 -9.89
CA PRO A 193 -14.04 18.06 -9.83
C PRO A 193 -13.34 18.35 -8.50
N ALA A 194 -13.88 17.89 -7.37
CA ALA A 194 -13.26 18.09 -6.06
C ALA A 194 -11.94 17.31 -5.94
N LEU A 195 -11.93 16.04 -6.38
CA LEU A 195 -10.71 15.21 -6.42
C LEU A 195 -9.64 15.84 -7.32
N MET A 196 -10.03 16.29 -8.52
CA MET A 196 -9.12 16.94 -9.47
C MET A 196 -8.55 18.25 -8.91
N ALA A 197 -9.38 19.08 -8.27
CA ALA A 197 -8.94 20.34 -7.69
C ALA A 197 -7.92 20.13 -6.57
N TRP A 198 -8.19 19.21 -5.64
CA TRP A 198 -7.25 18.86 -4.57
C TRP A 198 -5.94 18.32 -5.13
N ALA A 199 -6.01 17.36 -6.05
CA ALA A 199 -4.82 16.73 -6.63
C ALA A 199 -3.94 17.76 -7.37
N LYS A 200 -4.55 18.69 -8.14
CA LYS A 200 -3.85 19.78 -8.82
C LYS A 200 -3.16 20.71 -7.83
N GLN A 201 -3.79 21.01 -6.69
CA GLN A 201 -3.21 21.86 -5.66
C GLN A 201 -1.99 21.17 -5.01
N GLU A 202 -2.08 19.86 -4.73
CA GLU A 202 -0.96 19.11 -4.13
C GLU A 202 0.24 18.97 -5.07
N MET A 203 0.01 18.82 -6.38
CA MET A 203 1.08 18.80 -7.38
C MET A 203 1.83 20.13 -7.49
N ALA A 204 1.17 21.26 -7.18
CA ALA A 204 1.75 22.61 -7.29
C ALA A 204 2.54 23.05 -6.05
N ARG A 205 2.46 22.31 -4.98
CA ARG A 205 3.22 22.54 -3.72
C ARG A 205 4.60 21.91 -3.78
#